data_651275c37551b8f35d90c013c690f0fc
#
_entry.id   651275c37551b8f35d90c013c690f0fc
#
_cell.length_a   1.000
_cell.length_b   1.000
_cell.length_c   1.000
_cell.angle_alpha   90.00
_cell.angle_beta   90.00
_cell.angle_gamma   90.00
#
_symmetry.space_group_name_H-M   'P 1'
#
loop_
_entity.id
_entity.type
_entity.pdbx_description
1 polymer ?
#
loop_
_entity_poly.entity_id
_entity_poly.type
_entity_poly.pdbx_seq_one_letter_code
_entity_poly.pdbx_strand_id
1 'polypeptide(L)'
;YTDSEGNAKERAGHQVSVGYVAKQLKDAGIIKYKGLFQLYCSVSHAKTKIDPGTYELSTNYDYRALVKKMQVGSGAMVTTKVTIPEGYTMEQIFRKLEDENVCSYDDLMDAAANYSYNYSFLDQSMQGDAKRLEGFLFPDTYEFYQGMQASSAINKFLENFHNRITAEMLEKADERGMSMQEVVTVASMIEKEAANDDERAMIAAVIYTRIAAGMPLQIDSTIMYVLPEHKDVLTVEDTKIDSPYNTYQNTGLPPTPIANPGLASIKATLSPASTKALYYALD
;
A
#
# COMPACT_ATOMS: atom_id res chain seq x y z
N TYR A 1 -42.89 -1.93 -12.31
CA TYR A 1 -43.53 -3.18 -12.75
C TYR A 1 -44.78 -2.80 -13.55
N THR A 2 -45.19 -3.64 -14.42
CA THR A 2 -46.46 -3.48 -15.17
C THR A 2 -47.56 -4.25 -14.46
N ASP A 3 -48.78 -3.68 -14.44
CA ASP A 3 -49.98 -4.40 -13.96
C ASP A 3 -50.47 -5.42 -15.00
N SER A 4 -51.53 -6.14 -14.66
CA SER A 4 -52.14 -7.14 -15.55
C SER A 4 -52.71 -6.56 -16.85
N GLU A 5 -52.78 -5.25 -17.00
CA GLU A 5 -53.28 -4.52 -18.18
C GLU A 5 -52.13 -3.83 -18.94
N GLY A 6 -50.86 -4.05 -18.54
CA GLY A 6 -49.70 -3.52 -19.27
C GLY A 6 -49.35 -2.07 -18.91
N ASN A 7 -50.02 -1.43 -17.93
CA ASN A 7 -49.72 -0.07 -17.53
C ASN A 7 -48.53 -0.02 -16.55
N ALA A 8 -47.63 0.93 -16.79
CA ALA A 8 -46.53 1.20 -15.84
C ALA A 8 -47.08 1.79 -14.55
N LYS A 9 -46.98 1.09 -13.42
CA LYS A 9 -47.30 1.63 -12.10
C LYS A 9 -46.02 2.00 -11.36
N GLU A 10 -45.86 3.29 -11.07
CA GLU A 10 -44.89 3.74 -10.07
C GLU A 10 -45.36 3.33 -8.68
N ARG A 11 -44.56 2.52 -7.99
CA ARG A 11 -44.72 2.30 -6.55
C ARG A 11 -44.06 3.44 -5.83
N ALA A 12 -44.83 4.43 -5.39
CA ALA A 12 -44.37 5.42 -4.43
C ALA A 12 -43.81 4.68 -3.16
N GLY A 13 -42.56 4.92 -2.82
CA GLY A 13 -42.04 4.62 -1.48
C GLY A 13 -41.55 3.19 -1.21
N HIS A 14 -41.17 2.39 -2.18
CA HIS A 14 -40.56 1.08 -1.89
C HIS A 14 -39.05 1.22 -1.61
N GLN A 15 -38.72 1.25 -0.32
CA GLN A 15 -37.33 1.01 0.13
C GLN A 15 -36.92 -0.40 -0.28
N VAL A 16 -35.79 -0.52 -0.94
CA VAL A 16 -35.22 -1.82 -1.31
C VAL A 16 -34.75 -2.51 -0.02
N SER A 17 -35.16 -3.77 0.16
CA SER A 17 -34.69 -4.54 1.32
C SER A 17 -33.18 -4.74 1.24
N VAL A 18 -32.44 -4.26 2.24
CA VAL A 18 -30.98 -4.48 2.35
C VAL A 18 -30.62 -5.98 2.33
N GLY A 19 -31.53 -6.83 2.84
CA GLY A 19 -31.35 -8.28 2.78
C GLY A 19 -31.38 -8.81 1.34
N TYR A 20 -32.25 -8.27 0.50
CA TYR A 20 -32.30 -8.59 -0.93
C TYR A 20 -31.06 -8.09 -1.66
N VAL A 21 -30.67 -6.82 -1.46
CA VAL A 21 -29.46 -6.25 -2.07
C VAL A 21 -28.22 -7.05 -1.67
N ALA A 22 -28.05 -7.35 -0.40
CA ALA A 22 -26.91 -8.14 0.09
C ALA A 22 -26.87 -9.56 -0.52
N LYS A 23 -28.04 -10.15 -0.81
CA LYS A 23 -28.09 -11.42 -1.52
C LYS A 23 -27.65 -11.27 -2.96
N GLN A 24 -28.17 -10.28 -3.70
CA GLN A 24 -27.82 -10.04 -5.10
C GLN A 24 -26.32 -9.72 -5.26
N LEU A 25 -25.77 -8.90 -4.38
CA LEU A 25 -24.33 -8.58 -4.38
C LEU A 25 -23.46 -9.82 -4.13
N LYS A 26 -23.89 -10.71 -3.24
CA LYS A 26 -23.20 -11.98 -3.00
C LYS A 26 -23.31 -12.93 -4.17
N ASP A 27 -24.51 -13.10 -4.73
CA ASP A 27 -24.77 -14.00 -5.86
C ASP A 27 -24.02 -13.53 -7.12
N ALA A 28 -23.83 -12.20 -7.29
CA ALA A 28 -23.00 -11.60 -8.33
C ALA A 28 -21.48 -11.62 -8.03
N GLY A 29 -21.05 -12.17 -6.88
CA GLY A 29 -19.64 -12.22 -6.50
C GLY A 29 -19.03 -10.87 -6.07
N ILE A 30 -19.84 -9.81 -5.95
CA ILE A 30 -19.38 -8.47 -5.58
C ILE A 30 -18.95 -8.41 -4.10
N ILE A 31 -19.65 -9.13 -3.22
CA ILE A 31 -19.31 -9.22 -1.80
C ILE A 31 -19.15 -10.68 -1.35
N LYS A 32 -18.22 -10.90 -0.42
CA LYS A 32 -17.98 -12.23 0.17
C LYS A 32 -18.95 -12.54 1.30
N TYR A 33 -19.25 -11.57 2.16
CA TYR A 33 -20.01 -11.77 3.39
C TYR A 33 -21.27 -10.91 3.45
N LYS A 34 -22.42 -11.53 3.16
CA LYS A 34 -23.73 -10.89 3.18
C LYS A 34 -24.06 -10.22 4.53
N GLY A 35 -23.77 -10.92 5.63
CA GLY A 35 -24.06 -10.42 6.99
C GLY A 35 -23.28 -9.16 7.35
N LEU A 36 -22.02 -9.05 6.92
CA LEU A 36 -21.21 -7.87 7.18
C LEU A 36 -21.71 -6.65 6.40
N PHE A 37 -22.15 -6.83 5.15
CA PHE A 37 -22.76 -5.75 4.40
C PHE A 37 -24.08 -5.27 5.03
N GLN A 38 -24.90 -6.19 5.52
CA GLN A 38 -26.14 -5.85 6.21
C GLN A 38 -25.88 -5.09 7.53
N LEU A 39 -24.87 -5.52 8.30
CA LEU A 39 -24.42 -4.83 9.51
C LEU A 39 -23.93 -3.42 9.18
N TYR A 40 -23.08 -3.28 8.15
CA TYR A 40 -22.62 -1.99 7.66
C TYR A 40 -23.80 -1.06 7.31
N CYS A 41 -24.78 -1.55 6.54
CA CYS A 41 -25.96 -0.75 6.16
C CYS A 41 -26.81 -0.37 7.38
N SER A 42 -26.81 -1.16 8.46
CA SER A 42 -27.49 -0.83 9.71
C SER A 42 -26.80 0.30 10.46
N VAL A 43 -25.49 0.20 10.65
CA VAL A 43 -24.68 1.17 11.40
C VAL A 43 -24.56 2.50 10.65
N SER A 44 -24.39 2.46 9.34
CA SER A 44 -24.24 3.66 8.49
C SER A 44 -25.54 4.33 8.10
N HIS A 45 -26.70 3.84 8.60
CA HIS A 45 -28.03 4.29 8.18
C HIS A 45 -28.25 4.25 6.64
N ALA A 46 -27.56 3.32 5.97
CA ALA A 46 -27.62 3.16 4.52
C ALA A 46 -28.92 2.49 4.04
N LYS A 47 -29.74 1.94 4.93
CA LYS A 47 -31.01 1.26 4.62
C LYS A 47 -31.99 2.16 3.84
N THR A 48 -31.97 3.45 4.11
CA THR A 48 -32.84 4.46 3.48
C THR A 48 -32.18 5.17 2.31
N LYS A 49 -30.96 4.80 1.94
CA LYS A 49 -30.14 5.50 0.94
C LYS A 49 -29.95 4.69 -0.34
N ILE A 50 -30.30 3.39 -0.32
CA ILE A 50 -30.16 2.51 -1.49
C ILE A 50 -31.47 2.59 -2.30
N ASP A 51 -31.33 2.96 -3.55
CA ASP A 51 -32.44 3.12 -4.48
C ASP A 51 -32.56 1.91 -5.42
N PRO A 52 -33.79 1.60 -5.91
CA PRO A 52 -33.98 0.59 -6.94
C PRO A 52 -33.31 1.02 -8.26
N GLY A 53 -32.61 0.13 -8.91
CA GLY A 53 -31.96 0.44 -10.20
C GLY A 53 -31.03 -0.67 -10.66
N THR A 54 -30.48 -0.47 -11.85
CA THR A 54 -29.38 -1.30 -12.39
C THR A 54 -28.08 -0.52 -12.20
N TYR A 55 -27.09 -1.18 -11.62
CA TYR A 55 -25.81 -0.56 -11.26
C TYR A 55 -24.64 -1.37 -11.82
N GLU A 56 -23.67 -0.67 -12.38
CA GLU A 56 -22.35 -1.24 -12.66
C GLU A 56 -21.52 -1.18 -11.39
N LEU A 57 -21.23 -2.33 -10.82
CA LEU A 57 -20.48 -2.48 -9.56
C LEU A 57 -19.21 -3.29 -9.78
N SER A 58 -18.17 -2.98 -9.01
CA SER A 58 -16.90 -3.68 -9.03
C SER A 58 -16.65 -4.43 -7.72
N THR A 59 -15.97 -5.56 -7.79
CA THR A 59 -15.47 -6.31 -6.63
C THR A 59 -14.44 -5.52 -5.81
N ASN A 60 -13.86 -4.47 -6.41
CA ASN A 60 -12.90 -3.57 -5.76
C ASN A 60 -13.57 -2.49 -4.90
N TYR A 61 -14.92 -2.41 -4.89
CA TYR A 61 -15.64 -1.44 -4.07
C TYR A 61 -15.81 -1.98 -2.65
N ASP A 62 -15.49 -1.15 -1.66
CA ASP A 62 -15.89 -1.40 -0.27
C ASP A 62 -17.39 -1.16 -0.07
N TYR A 63 -17.92 -1.49 1.13
CA TYR A 63 -19.35 -1.37 1.41
C TYR A 63 -19.85 0.07 1.33
N ARG A 64 -19.01 1.07 1.64
CA ARG A 64 -19.35 2.49 1.54
C ARG A 64 -19.53 2.88 0.07
N ALA A 65 -18.60 2.48 -0.78
CA ALA A 65 -18.65 2.73 -2.21
C ALA A 65 -19.85 2.06 -2.86
N LEU A 66 -20.14 0.80 -2.52
CA LEU A 66 -21.31 0.07 -3.01
C LEU A 66 -22.60 0.81 -2.65
N VAL A 67 -22.77 1.25 -1.40
CA VAL A 67 -23.95 2.02 -0.97
C VAL A 67 -24.02 3.34 -1.71
N LYS A 68 -22.91 4.09 -1.80
CA LYS A 68 -22.88 5.39 -2.48
C LYS A 68 -23.24 5.25 -3.97
N LYS A 69 -22.75 4.19 -4.63
CA LYS A 69 -23.06 3.92 -6.05
C LYS A 69 -24.53 3.57 -6.29
N MET A 70 -25.19 2.98 -5.28
CA MET A 70 -26.60 2.59 -5.35
C MET A 70 -27.59 3.68 -4.85
N GLN A 71 -27.13 4.92 -4.65
CA GLN A 71 -27.99 6.06 -4.33
C GLN A 71 -28.42 6.78 -5.60
N VAL A 72 -29.71 7.16 -5.72
CA VAL A 72 -30.20 7.98 -6.84
C VAL A 72 -29.54 9.35 -6.77
N GLY A 73 -29.11 9.88 -7.90
CA GLY A 73 -28.41 11.14 -8.00
C GLY A 73 -26.95 11.11 -7.56
N SER A 74 -26.43 9.95 -7.14
CA SER A 74 -25.00 9.76 -7.11
C SER A 74 -24.53 9.78 -8.55
N GLY A 75 -24.23 10.96 -9.07
CA GLY A 75 -23.47 11.11 -10.30
C GLY A 75 -22.34 10.10 -10.27
N ALA A 76 -21.92 9.59 -11.41
CA ALA A 76 -20.87 8.58 -11.50
C ALA A 76 -19.84 8.83 -10.40
N MET A 77 -19.55 7.83 -9.56
CA MET A 77 -18.46 7.96 -8.58
C MET A 77 -17.25 8.43 -9.39
N VAL A 78 -16.74 9.61 -9.06
CA VAL A 78 -15.55 10.12 -9.72
C VAL A 78 -14.42 9.20 -9.30
N THR A 79 -14.01 8.33 -10.21
CA THR A 79 -12.82 7.50 -10.03
C THR A 79 -11.62 8.25 -10.59
N THR A 80 -10.48 8.10 -9.94
CA THR A 80 -9.20 8.60 -10.40
C THR A 80 -8.20 7.46 -10.48
N LYS A 81 -7.35 7.47 -11.51
CA LYS A 81 -6.22 6.55 -11.62
C LYS A 81 -4.99 7.25 -11.07
N VAL A 82 -4.41 6.69 -10.02
CA VAL A 82 -3.21 7.21 -9.37
C VAL A 82 -2.07 6.25 -9.61
N THR A 83 -1.03 6.70 -10.29
CA THR A 83 0.21 5.95 -10.48
C THR A 83 1.19 6.32 -9.39
N ILE A 84 1.66 5.33 -8.68
CA ILE A 84 2.69 5.46 -7.64
C ILE A 84 4.00 4.95 -8.22
N PRO A 85 4.99 5.83 -8.41
CA PRO A 85 6.33 5.42 -8.85
C PRO A 85 7.05 4.56 -7.81
N GLU A 86 7.95 3.70 -8.27
CA GLU A 86 8.90 3.01 -7.40
C GLU A 86 9.77 4.01 -6.64
N GLY A 87 10.16 3.68 -5.42
CA GLY A 87 10.99 4.54 -4.59
C GLY A 87 10.26 5.71 -3.88
N TYR A 88 8.93 5.83 -4.01
CA TYR A 88 8.17 6.79 -3.20
C TYR A 88 8.14 6.34 -1.75
N THR A 89 8.24 7.29 -0.81
CA THR A 89 7.97 7.04 0.61
C THR A 89 6.47 6.97 0.86
N MET A 90 6.07 6.39 2.00
CA MET A 90 4.68 6.38 2.45
C MET A 90 4.10 7.81 2.52
N GLU A 91 4.88 8.78 3.01
CA GLU A 91 4.44 10.17 3.06
C GLU A 91 4.13 10.73 1.66
N GLN A 92 5.02 10.50 0.70
CA GLN A 92 4.81 10.93 -0.69
C GLN A 92 3.57 10.28 -1.32
N ILE A 93 3.34 8.99 -1.03
CA ILE A 93 2.14 8.27 -1.48
C ILE A 93 0.88 8.89 -0.87
N PHE A 94 0.88 9.16 0.44
CA PHE A 94 -0.28 9.70 1.13
C PHE A 94 -0.60 11.13 0.70
N ARG A 95 0.42 11.99 0.50
CA ARG A 95 0.23 13.32 -0.09
C ARG A 95 -0.37 13.25 -1.49
N LYS A 96 0.13 12.34 -2.32
CA LYS A 96 -0.41 12.14 -3.67
C LYS A 96 -1.87 11.67 -3.66
N LEU A 97 -2.27 10.80 -2.73
CA LEU A 97 -3.67 10.39 -2.58
C LEU A 97 -4.58 11.55 -2.11
N GLU A 98 -4.07 12.42 -1.26
CA GLU A 98 -4.77 13.63 -0.82
C GLU A 98 -4.95 14.62 -1.98
N ASP A 99 -3.91 14.90 -2.74
CA ASP A 99 -3.94 15.78 -3.93
C ASP A 99 -4.96 15.29 -4.97
N GLU A 100 -5.09 13.97 -5.13
CA GLU A 100 -6.08 13.34 -6.02
C GLU A 100 -7.48 13.21 -5.39
N ASN A 101 -7.71 13.80 -4.22
CA ASN A 101 -8.96 13.76 -3.47
C ASN A 101 -9.46 12.34 -3.14
N VAL A 102 -8.57 11.38 -3.00
CA VAL A 102 -8.93 10.01 -2.59
C VAL A 102 -9.36 9.99 -1.12
N CYS A 103 -8.49 10.48 -0.22
CA CYS A 103 -8.76 10.67 1.21
C CYS A 103 -7.72 11.64 1.80
N SER A 104 -7.98 12.17 3.00
CA SER A 104 -7.07 13.11 3.64
C SER A 104 -5.79 12.42 4.10
N TYR A 105 -4.69 13.18 4.14
CA TYR A 105 -3.39 12.73 4.68
C TYR A 105 -3.53 12.25 6.14
N ASP A 106 -4.25 13.01 6.97
CA ASP A 106 -4.44 12.69 8.38
C ASP A 106 -5.20 11.38 8.59
N ASP A 107 -6.27 11.13 7.81
CA ASP A 107 -7.00 9.86 7.84
C ASP A 107 -6.11 8.67 7.39
N LEU A 108 -5.23 8.90 6.42
CA LEU A 108 -4.27 7.88 5.96
C LEU A 108 -3.24 7.58 7.04
N MET A 109 -2.68 8.59 7.69
CA MET A 109 -1.73 8.41 8.79
C MET A 109 -2.37 7.70 9.98
N ASP A 110 -3.60 8.08 10.37
CA ASP A 110 -4.34 7.39 11.42
C ASP A 110 -4.62 5.93 11.06
N ALA A 111 -5.09 5.66 9.84
CA ALA A 111 -5.35 4.30 9.39
C ALA A 111 -4.06 3.47 9.27
N ALA A 112 -2.95 4.07 8.85
CA ALA A 112 -1.66 3.40 8.79
C ALA A 112 -1.18 2.98 10.19
N ALA A 113 -1.32 3.85 11.17
CA ALA A 113 -0.93 3.57 12.54
C ALA A 113 -1.88 2.58 13.24
N ASN A 114 -3.19 2.79 13.14
CA ASN A 114 -4.17 2.23 14.07
C ASN A 114 -5.07 1.14 13.49
N TYR A 115 -5.26 1.08 12.16
CA TYR A 115 -6.13 0.04 11.58
C TYR A 115 -5.44 -1.32 11.57
N SER A 116 -6.16 -2.38 11.93
CA SER A 116 -5.62 -3.76 11.97
C SER A 116 -5.63 -4.37 10.57
N TYR A 117 -4.49 -4.32 9.89
CA TYR A 117 -4.25 -5.05 8.65
C TYR A 117 -3.74 -6.46 8.95
N ASN A 118 -4.42 -7.47 8.41
CA ASN A 118 -4.09 -8.88 8.67
C ASN A 118 -3.21 -9.47 7.57
N TYR A 119 -1.96 -9.01 7.50
CA TYR A 119 -0.93 -9.57 6.62
C TYR A 119 0.25 -10.06 7.43
N SER A 120 0.77 -11.25 7.09
CA SER A 120 1.86 -11.90 7.82
C SER A 120 3.22 -11.18 7.68
N PHE A 121 3.37 -10.34 6.65
CA PHE A 121 4.59 -9.57 6.42
C PHE A 121 4.67 -8.27 7.25
N LEU A 122 3.55 -7.85 7.87
CA LEU A 122 3.53 -6.67 8.74
C LEU A 122 3.90 -7.04 10.17
N ASP A 123 4.81 -6.27 10.76
CA ASP A 123 5.12 -6.39 12.17
C ASP A 123 3.96 -5.84 13.04
N GLN A 124 3.21 -6.74 13.65
CA GLN A 124 2.06 -6.37 14.48
C GLN A 124 2.49 -5.71 15.81
N SER A 125 3.77 -5.86 16.22
CA SER A 125 4.29 -5.18 17.42
C SER A 125 4.42 -3.67 17.22
N MET A 126 4.50 -3.22 15.97
CA MET A 126 4.53 -1.81 15.58
C MET A 126 3.13 -1.18 15.46
N GLN A 127 2.06 -1.84 15.90
CA GLN A 127 0.72 -1.26 15.94
C GLN A 127 0.74 0.05 16.73
N GLY A 128 0.25 1.14 16.14
CA GLY A 128 0.32 2.49 16.66
C GLY A 128 1.38 3.37 15.99
N ASP A 129 2.31 2.80 15.23
CA ASP A 129 3.27 3.52 14.41
C ASP A 129 2.95 3.34 12.91
N ALA A 130 2.70 4.44 12.20
CA ALA A 130 2.40 4.40 10.76
C ALA A 130 3.59 3.84 9.94
N LYS A 131 4.83 4.00 10.41
CA LYS A 131 6.04 3.51 9.73
C LYS A 131 6.07 1.99 9.52
N ARG A 132 5.22 1.23 10.20
CA ARG A 132 5.05 -0.21 9.96
C ARG A 132 4.62 -0.54 8.54
N LEU A 133 4.06 0.43 7.80
CA LEU A 133 3.63 0.26 6.41
C LEU A 133 4.67 0.73 5.39
N GLU A 134 5.74 1.41 5.82
CA GLU A 134 6.80 1.85 4.91
C GLU A 134 7.43 0.65 4.21
N GLY A 135 7.54 0.71 2.89
CA GLY A 135 8.05 -0.36 2.05
C GLY A 135 7.01 -1.37 1.55
N PHE A 136 5.81 -1.39 2.14
CA PHE A 136 4.75 -2.35 1.81
C PHE A 136 3.62 -1.75 0.95
N LEU A 137 3.67 -0.46 0.65
CA LEU A 137 2.72 0.20 -0.24
C LEU A 137 3.19 0.04 -1.69
N PHE A 138 2.94 -1.13 -2.28
CA PHE A 138 3.53 -1.54 -3.55
C PHE A 138 3.30 -0.52 -4.67
N PRO A 139 4.37 -0.07 -5.40
CA PRO A 139 4.24 0.88 -6.50
C PRO A 139 3.53 0.24 -7.70
N ASP A 140 2.48 0.88 -8.17
CA ASP A 140 1.66 0.46 -9.33
C ASP A 140 0.68 1.58 -9.71
N THR A 141 -0.15 1.35 -10.71
CA THR A 141 -1.29 2.20 -11.03
C THR A 141 -2.57 1.63 -10.42
N TYR A 142 -3.19 2.41 -9.57
CA TYR A 142 -4.41 2.04 -8.84
C TYR A 142 -5.59 2.88 -9.28
N GLU A 143 -6.77 2.30 -9.27
CA GLU A 143 -8.03 3.03 -9.42
C GLU A 143 -8.65 3.24 -8.04
N PHE A 144 -8.89 4.50 -7.71
CA PHE A 144 -9.56 4.93 -6.48
C PHE A 144 -10.83 5.70 -6.82
N TYR A 145 -11.70 5.89 -5.85
CA TYR A 145 -12.80 6.85 -5.94
C TYR A 145 -12.60 7.97 -4.91
N GLN A 146 -13.09 9.17 -5.25
CA GLN A 146 -12.98 10.33 -4.37
C GLN A 146 -13.74 10.10 -3.04
N GLY A 147 -13.10 10.45 -1.93
CA GLY A 147 -13.62 10.24 -0.58
C GLY A 147 -13.63 8.77 -0.17
N MET A 148 -12.72 7.96 -0.69
CA MET A 148 -12.51 6.57 -0.26
C MET A 148 -12.10 6.53 1.21
N GLN A 149 -12.50 5.46 1.91
CA GLN A 149 -12.04 5.24 3.27
C GLN A 149 -10.52 4.94 3.27
N ALA A 150 -9.76 5.62 4.11
CA ALA A 150 -8.30 5.53 4.15
C ALA A 150 -7.78 4.10 4.33
N SER A 151 -8.39 3.32 5.24
CA SER A 151 -8.02 1.91 5.45
C SER A 151 -8.26 1.05 4.21
N SER A 152 -9.29 1.34 3.42
CA SER A 152 -9.56 0.64 2.15
C SER A 152 -8.58 1.05 1.06
N ALA A 153 -8.19 2.33 1.01
CA ALA A 153 -7.18 2.82 0.08
C ALA A 153 -5.82 2.16 0.36
N ILE A 154 -5.38 2.16 1.61
CA ILE A 154 -4.14 1.50 2.05
C ILE A 154 -4.18 0.00 1.74
N ASN A 155 -5.31 -0.68 2.01
CA ASN A 155 -5.42 -2.12 1.77
C ASN A 155 -5.20 -2.51 0.30
N LYS A 156 -5.52 -1.64 -0.66
CA LYS A 156 -5.22 -1.91 -2.09
C LYS A 156 -3.73 -2.09 -2.34
N PHE A 157 -2.89 -1.28 -1.71
CA PHE A 157 -1.43 -1.38 -1.81
C PHE A 157 -0.91 -2.66 -1.16
N LEU A 158 -1.38 -2.94 0.06
CA LEU A 158 -0.96 -4.14 0.81
C LEU A 158 -1.41 -5.43 0.13
N GLU A 159 -2.61 -5.46 -0.44
CA GLU A 159 -3.11 -6.58 -1.22
C GLU A 159 -2.28 -6.78 -2.50
N ASN A 160 -1.92 -5.70 -3.19
CA ASN A 160 -1.04 -5.80 -4.36
C ASN A 160 0.35 -6.31 -3.97
N PHE A 161 0.94 -5.79 -2.89
CA PHE A 161 2.20 -6.33 -2.35
C PHE A 161 2.08 -7.82 -2.08
N HIS A 162 1.05 -8.24 -1.35
CA HIS A 162 0.80 -9.66 -1.05
C HIS A 162 0.74 -10.53 -2.32
N ASN A 163 0.06 -10.05 -3.33
CA ASN A 163 -0.11 -10.78 -4.60
C ASN A 163 1.17 -10.82 -5.45
N ARG A 164 2.10 -9.87 -5.27
CA ARG A 164 3.39 -9.82 -5.99
C ARG A 164 4.46 -10.70 -5.36
N ILE A 165 4.36 -10.97 -4.06
CA ILE A 165 5.30 -11.85 -3.36
C ILE A 165 4.92 -13.31 -3.61
N THR A 166 5.78 -14.03 -4.31
CA THR A 166 5.57 -15.44 -4.67
C THR A 166 6.08 -16.39 -3.58
N ALA A 167 5.62 -17.65 -3.60
CA ALA A 167 6.12 -18.68 -2.68
C ALA A 167 7.64 -18.89 -2.83
N GLU A 168 8.18 -18.83 -4.06
CA GLU A 168 9.63 -18.90 -4.32
C GLU A 168 10.39 -17.75 -3.64
N MET A 169 9.82 -16.54 -3.62
CA MET A 169 10.45 -15.40 -2.95
C MET A 169 10.47 -15.57 -1.44
N LEU A 170 9.42 -16.12 -0.86
CA LEU A 170 9.36 -16.44 0.57
C LEU A 170 10.38 -17.53 0.92
N GLU A 171 10.49 -18.59 0.11
CA GLU A 171 11.48 -19.65 0.30
C GLU A 171 12.91 -19.09 0.26
N LYS A 172 13.23 -18.22 -0.70
CA LYS A 172 14.54 -17.55 -0.76
C LYS A 172 14.82 -16.64 0.43
N ALA A 173 13.81 -15.98 0.97
CA ALA A 173 13.96 -15.18 2.19
C ALA A 173 14.29 -16.09 3.39
N ASP A 174 13.56 -17.20 3.53
CA ASP A 174 13.79 -18.20 4.59
C ASP A 174 15.18 -18.85 4.48
N GLU A 175 15.64 -19.21 3.26
CA GLU A 175 16.99 -19.75 3.02
C GLU A 175 18.10 -18.77 3.45
N ARG A 176 17.82 -17.46 3.38
CA ARG A 176 18.73 -16.40 3.84
C ARG A 176 18.58 -16.06 5.32
N GLY A 177 17.61 -16.65 6.00
CA GLY A 177 17.27 -16.32 7.38
C GLY A 177 16.75 -14.89 7.54
N MET A 178 16.11 -14.35 6.51
CA MET A 178 15.60 -12.97 6.50
C MET A 178 14.08 -12.94 6.63
N SER A 179 13.58 -12.07 7.48
CA SER A 179 12.17 -11.68 7.51
C SER A 179 11.82 -10.87 6.27
N MET A 180 10.53 -10.80 5.90
CA MET A 180 10.08 -9.97 4.80
C MET A 180 10.34 -8.47 5.06
N GLN A 181 10.31 -8.04 6.31
CA GLN A 181 10.70 -6.69 6.73
C GLN A 181 12.16 -6.38 6.34
N GLU A 182 13.10 -7.28 6.64
CA GLU A 182 14.50 -7.11 6.28
C GLU A 182 14.71 -7.14 4.77
N VAL A 183 14.04 -8.04 4.06
CA VAL A 183 14.07 -8.09 2.59
C VAL A 183 13.64 -6.77 1.99
N VAL A 184 12.50 -6.21 2.43
CA VAL A 184 11.98 -4.94 1.91
C VAL A 184 12.85 -3.77 2.33
N THR A 185 13.45 -3.81 3.53
CA THR A 185 14.41 -2.79 3.98
C THR A 185 15.62 -2.72 3.06
N VAL A 186 16.25 -3.87 2.76
CA VAL A 186 17.36 -3.91 1.79
C VAL A 186 16.90 -3.47 0.40
N ALA A 187 15.74 -3.96 -0.06
CA ALA A 187 15.20 -3.59 -1.37
C ALA A 187 14.94 -2.08 -1.49
N SER A 188 14.49 -1.44 -0.42
CA SER A 188 14.24 0.01 -0.41
C SER A 188 15.52 0.84 -0.57
N MET A 189 16.62 0.38 0.03
CA MET A 189 17.93 1.00 -0.17
C MET A 189 18.43 0.79 -1.60
N ILE A 190 18.33 -0.43 -2.14
CA ILE A 190 18.67 -0.72 -3.53
C ILE A 190 17.88 0.16 -4.50
N GLU A 191 16.57 0.31 -4.24
CA GLU A 191 15.69 1.14 -5.08
C GLU A 191 16.13 2.59 -5.15
N LYS A 192 16.68 3.11 -4.06
CA LYS A 192 17.14 4.51 -3.98
C LYS A 192 18.55 4.73 -4.51
N GLU A 193 19.33 3.67 -4.64
CA GLU A 193 20.73 3.72 -5.08
C GLU A 193 20.92 3.35 -6.55
N ALA A 194 20.19 2.35 -7.05
CA ALA A 194 20.40 1.83 -8.41
C ALA A 194 19.91 2.78 -9.48
N ALA A 195 20.77 3.12 -10.44
CA ALA A 195 20.40 3.88 -11.63
C ALA A 195 19.70 3.01 -12.69
N ASN A 196 19.97 1.68 -12.68
CA ASN A 196 19.40 0.73 -13.62
C ASN A 196 19.27 -0.68 -13.01
N ASP A 197 18.59 -1.59 -13.71
CA ASP A 197 18.32 -2.95 -13.21
C ASP A 197 19.58 -3.81 -13.06
N ASP A 198 20.62 -3.58 -13.87
CA ASP A 198 21.85 -4.38 -13.87
C ASP A 198 22.67 -4.14 -12.59
N GLU A 199 22.58 -2.98 -11.98
CA GLU A 199 23.29 -2.61 -10.77
C GLU A 199 22.67 -3.19 -9.49
N ARG A 200 21.35 -3.43 -9.48
CA ARG A 200 20.60 -3.82 -8.26
C ARG A 200 21.20 -5.04 -7.56
N ALA A 201 21.55 -6.08 -8.31
CA ALA A 201 22.11 -7.30 -7.75
C ALA A 201 23.52 -7.10 -7.16
N MET A 202 24.30 -6.18 -7.74
CA MET A 202 25.63 -5.83 -7.24
C MET A 202 25.53 -5.00 -5.96
N ILE A 203 24.64 -4.01 -5.91
CA ILE A 203 24.37 -3.18 -4.71
C ILE A 203 23.91 -4.09 -3.56
N ALA A 204 22.99 -5.03 -3.83
CA ALA A 204 22.57 -6.03 -2.85
C ALA A 204 23.75 -6.81 -2.28
N ALA A 205 24.65 -7.28 -3.15
CA ALA A 205 25.82 -8.05 -2.74
C ALA A 205 26.79 -7.23 -1.86
N VAL A 206 27.01 -5.95 -2.19
CA VAL A 206 27.85 -5.05 -1.37
C VAL A 206 27.21 -4.79 0.00
N ILE A 207 25.89 -4.55 0.06
CA ILE A 207 25.16 -4.39 1.33
C ILE A 207 25.39 -5.63 2.23
N TYR A 208 25.18 -6.83 1.71
CA TYR A 208 25.40 -8.06 2.49
C TYR A 208 26.84 -8.28 2.88
N THR A 209 27.80 -7.94 2.01
CA THR A 209 29.23 -8.08 2.33
C THR A 209 29.63 -7.13 3.46
N ARG A 210 29.13 -5.90 3.47
CA ARG A 210 29.35 -4.95 4.58
C ARG A 210 28.70 -5.41 5.88
N ILE A 211 27.45 -5.89 5.84
CA ILE A 211 26.77 -6.45 7.03
C ILE A 211 27.60 -7.60 7.61
N ALA A 212 28.05 -8.55 6.79
CA ALA A 212 28.86 -9.69 7.22
C ALA A 212 30.22 -9.28 7.80
N ALA A 213 30.78 -8.14 7.32
CA ALA A 213 32.03 -7.58 7.82
C ALA A 213 31.83 -6.67 9.06
N GLY A 214 30.61 -6.46 9.54
CA GLY A 214 30.30 -5.53 10.63
C GLY A 214 30.57 -4.06 10.28
N MET A 215 30.57 -3.73 9.00
CA MET A 215 30.82 -2.37 8.50
C MET A 215 29.52 -1.56 8.44
N PRO A 216 29.57 -0.24 8.71
CA PRO A 216 28.46 0.65 8.43
C PRO A 216 28.14 0.67 6.93
N LEU A 217 26.86 0.72 6.56
CA LEU A 217 26.44 0.68 5.15
C LEU A 217 26.79 1.96 4.39
N GLN A 218 26.74 3.12 5.04
CA GLN A 218 27.08 4.43 4.49
C GLN A 218 26.30 4.74 3.20
N ILE A 219 24.98 4.56 3.28
CA ILE A 219 24.04 4.76 2.18
C ILE A 219 23.37 6.12 2.33
N ASP A 220 23.58 7.02 1.38
CA ASP A 220 23.13 8.41 1.41
C ASP A 220 21.61 8.53 1.49
N SER A 221 20.89 7.68 0.81
CA SER A 221 19.43 7.67 0.80
C SER A 221 18.81 7.43 2.20
N THR A 222 19.54 6.76 3.10
CA THR A 222 19.08 6.59 4.49
C THR A 222 19.14 7.91 5.30
N ILE A 223 20.07 8.79 4.98
CA ILE A 223 20.16 10.13 5.55
C ILE A 223 19.05 11.00 4.94
N MET A 224 18.90 10.96 3.61
CA MET A 224 17.87 11.75 2.91
C MET A 224 16.46 11.42 3.40
N TYR A 225 16.20 10.19 3.82
CA TYR A 225 14.90 9.77 4.37
C TYR A 225 14.53 10.48 5.69
N VAL A 226 15.51 10.88 6.48
CA VAL A 226 15.29 11.53 7.79
C VAL A 226 15.52 13.03 7.80
N LEU A 227 16.05 13.57 6.71
CA LEU A 227 16.19 15.03 6.59
C LEU A 227 14.83 15.69 6.39
N PRO A 228 14.60 16.86 7.02
CA PRO A 228 13.35 17.61 6.87
C PRO A 228 13.14 18.16 5.45
N GLU A 229 14.23 18.38 4.72
CA GLU A 229 14.20 18.85 3.34
C GLU A 229 15.07 17.98 2.45
N HIS A 230 14.62 17.74 1.23
CA HIS A 230 15.39 16.99 0.23
C HIS A 230 16.64 17.76 -0.16
N LYS A 231 17.78 17.07 -0.27
CA LYS A 231 19.05 17.61 -0.74
C LYS A 231 19.57 16.77 -1.90
N ASP A 232 20.05 17.40 -2.96
CA ASP A 232 20.70 16.70 -4.06
C ASP A 232 22.09 16.15 -3.68
N VAL A 233 22.76 16.81 -2.73
CA VAL A 233 24.11 16.42 -2.24
C VAL A 233 24.14 16.55 -0.72
N LEU A 234 24.55 15.49 -0.04
CA LEU A 234 24.75 15.50 1.40
C LEU A 234 26.07 16.20 1.77
N THR A 235 26.03 16.96 2.85
CA THR A 235 27.23 17.50 3.49
C THR A 235 27.78 16.52 4.54
N VAL A 236 29.03 16.70 4.94
CA VAL A 236 29.62 15.92 6.05
C VAL A 236 28.84 16.11 7.37
N GLU A 237 28.19 17.26 7.55
CA GLU A 237 27.37 17.49 8.75
C GLU A 237 26.07 16.69 8.72
N ASP A 238 25.44 16.52 7.54
CA ASP A 238 24.24 15.69 7.39
C ASP A 238 24.52 14.23 7.76
N THR A 239 25.73 13.70 7.49
CA THR A 239 26.10 12.32 7.85
C THR A 239 26.33 12.12 9.35
N LYS A 240 26.22 13.17 10.15
CA LYS A 240 26.33 13.13 11.63
C LYS A 240 24.98 13.19 12.34
N ILE A 241 23.87 13.27 11.59
CA ILE A 241 22.53 13.32 12.20
C ILE A 241 22.32 12.14 13.16
N ASP A 242 21.85 12.43 14.36
CA ASP A 242 21.49 11.40 15.35
C ASP A 242 20.14 10.78 14.99
N SER A 243 20.19 9.65 14.32
CA SER A 243 19.01 8.91 13.88
C SER A 243 19.32 7.42 13.77
N PRO A 244 18.40 6.54 14.16
CA PRO A 244 18.55 5.10 13.96
C PRO A 244 18.61 4.69 12.48
N TYR A 245 18.18 5.57 11.57
CA TYR A 245 18.31 5.37 10.11
C TYR A 245 19.69 5.74 9.57
N ASN A 246 20.53 6.43 10.35
CA ASN A 246 21.82 6.86 9.89
C ASN A 246 22.81 5.69 9.75
N THR A 247 22.94 5.16 8.55
CA THR A 247 23.85 4.04 8.23
C THR A 247 25.33 4.43 8.13
N TYR A 248 25.69 5.70 8.35
CA TYR A 248 27.08 6.12 8.55
C TYR A 248 27.53 5.89 9.98
N GLN A 249 26.63 5.98 10.95
CA GLN A 249 26.92 5.87 12.38
C GLN A 249 26.47 4.54 12.98
N ASN A 250 25.41 3.93 12.43
CA ASN A 250 24.88 2.67 12.91
C ASN A 250 25.25 1.54 11.92
N THR A 251 25.65 0.39 12.47
CA THR A 251 25.88 -0.83 11.71
C THR A 251 24.58 -1.62 11.56
N GLY A 252 24.46 -2.42 10.52
CA GLY A 252 23.28 -3.21 10.22
C GLY A 252 22.24 -2.44 9.41
N LEU A 253 21.01 -2.97 9.39
CA LEU A 253 19.89 -2.38 8.64
C LEU A 253 19.23 -1.25 9.43
N PRO A 254 18.65 -0.23 8.75
CA PRO A 254 17.78 0.72 9.42
C PRO A 254 16.51 0.03 9.96
N PRO A 255 15.79 0.67 10.91
CA PRO A 255 14.64 0.06 11.62
C PRO A 255 13.49 -0.37 10.71
N THR A 256 13.24 0.38 9.65
CA THR A 256 12.22 0.10 8.64
C THR A 256 12.76 0.39 7.23
N PRO A 257 12.06 -0.02 6.16
CA PRO A 257 12.34 0.48 4.82
C PRO A 257 12.33 2.02 4.77
N ILE A 258 13.02 2.58 3.78
CA ILE A 258 13.14 4.03 3.55
C ILE A 258 12.35 4.50 2.32
N ALA A 259 11.73 3.59 1.62
CA ALA A 259 10.88 3.83 0.45
C ALA A 259 10.11 2.56 0.11
N ASN A 260 9.15 2.67 -0.82
CA ASN A 260 8.41 1.53 -1.35
C ASN A 260 9.08 1.02 -2.64
N PRO A 261 9.78 -0.12 -2.60
CA PRO A 261 10.57 -0.62 -3.71
C PRO A 261 9.71 -1.31 -4.76
N GLY A 262 10.20 -1.32 -6.00
CA GLY A 262 9.68 -2.15 -7.07
C GLY A 262 10.08 -3.63 -6.94
N LEU A 263 9.46 -4.47 -7.77
CA LEU A 263 9.70 -5.91 -7.76
C LEU A 263 11.15 -6.28 -8.14
N ALA A 264 11.80 -5.46 -8.97
CA ALA A 264 13.18 -5.68 -9.39
C ALA A 264 14.15 -5.60 -8.19
N SER A 265 14.01 -4.60 -7.33
CA SER A 265 14.82 -4.44 -6.11
C SER A 265 14.57 -5.56 -5.10
N ILE A 266 13.32 -6.00 -4.92
CA ILE A 266 12.98 -7.14 -4.06
C ILE A 266 13.64 -8.43 -4.57
N LYS A 267 13.60 -8.68 -5.89
CA LYS A 267 14.26 -9.84 -6.51
C LYS A 267 15.78 -9.78 -6.37
N ALA A 268 16.39 -8.62 -6.56
CA ALA A 268 17.82 -8.41 -6.41
C ALA A 268 18.29 -8.68 -4.96
N THR A 269 17.50 -8.25 -3.98
CA THR A 269 17.72 -8.57 -2.56
C THR A 269 17.78 -10.07 -2.31
N LEU A 270 16.86 -10.83 -2.91
CA LEU A 270 16.76 -12.30 -2.74
C LEU A 270 17.77 -13.07 -3.58
N SER A 271 18.33 -12.46 -4.63
CA SER A 271 19.30 -13.10 -5.56
C SER A 271 20.42 -12.12 -5.89
N PRO A 272 21.26 -11.73 -4.90
CA PRO A 272 22.38 -10.83 -5.10
C PRO A 272 23.46 -11.44 -5.98
N ALA A 273 24.28 -10.59 -6.61
CA ALA A 273 25.46 -11.03 -7.33
C ALA A 273 26.49 -11.69 -6.41
N SER A 274 27.38 -12.50 -6.99
CA SER A 274 28.49 -13.09 -6.25
C SER A 274 29.69 -12.15 -6.33
N THR A 275 29.98 -11.42 -5.26
CA THR A 275 31.15 -10.52 -5.18
C THR A 275 31.66 -10.43 -3.75
N LYS A 276 32.93 -10.02 -3.59
CA LYS A 276 33.54 -9.63 -2.32
C LYS A 276 33.78 -8.13 -2.24
N ALA A 277 33.22 -7.37 -3.18
CA ALA A 277 33.34 -5.91 -3.19
C ALA A 277 32.70 -5.31 -1.95
N LEU A 278 33.36 -4.31 -1.39
CA LEU A 278 32.88 -3.53 -0.22
C LEU A 278 32.34 -2.15 -0.66
N TYR A 279 32.54 -1.80 -1.91
CA TYR A 279 32.14 -0.51 -2.52
C TYR A 279 31.59 -0.76 -3.90
N TYR A 280 30.66 0.08 -4.31
CA TYR A 280 30.19 0.23 -5.70
C TYR A 280 30.37 1.68 -6.12
N ALA A 281 30.58 1.91 -7.41
CA ALA A 281 30.44 3.22 -8.02
C ALA A 281 29.32 3.10 -9.05
N LEU A 282 28.46 4.08 -9.08
CA LEU A 282 27.37 4.19 -10.04
C LEU A 282 27.87 5.03 -11.22
N ASP A 283 27.60 4.60 -12.45
CA ASP A 283 27.97 5.30 -13.68
C ASP A 283 26.94 6.39 -14.04
#